data_05924bea6bc83a4bfb23f5656e8079f1
#
_entry.id   05924bea6bc83a4bfb23f5656e8079f1
#
_cell.length_a   1.000
_cell.length_b   1.000
_cell.length_c   1.000
_cell.angle_alpha   90.00
_cell.angle_beta   90.00
_cell.angle_gamma   90.00
#
_symmetry.space_group_name_H-M   'P 1'
#
loop_
_entity.id
_entity.type
_entity.pdbx_description
1 polymer ?
#
loop_
_entity_poly.entity_id
_entity_poly.type
_entity_poly.pdbx_seq_one_letter_code
_entity_poly.pdbx_strand_id
1 'polypeptide(L)'
;EYFKPASNFTPEWLTTFLTSFAEQADFLHDYPYTKSGNILITQANALTDAGILMPEFKRAQNWLDKGYEIYNAEIDNQFFSDGWHKEMSLQYHTDVMDSYYNMIAFYQTNNLASKISPDFIAKLRKPAEVLMHLTYPNYFRKAKNDSQDEKHPLPSFNDSWKEGKTRNVLLNNFKKYLTLFPDSEELRYMTTAVNGGSAQGVVPGNDMKLFDEAGYYIFRNGWQPESTVMIFSNNRSNDISPAMQVSSHNQPDNGTFELYINGRNFFPDSGVAAYSGDDIRTWFRGSDKHN
;
A
#
# COMPACT_ATOMS: atom_id res chain seq x y z
N GLU A 1 6.40 -18.42 -23.61
CA GLU A 1 5.64 -19.14 -24.66
C GLU A 1 5.06 -18.20 -25.72
N TYR A 2 4.57 -17.00 -25.35
CA TYR A 2 3.93 -16.05 -26.28
C TYR A 2 4.88 -15.51 -27.38
N PHE A 3 6.17 -15.41 -27.10
CA PHE A 3 7.15 -14.83 -28.02
C PHE A 3 7.89 -15.86 -28.89
N LYS A 4 7.84 -17.14 -28.51
CA LYS A 4 8.55 -18.21 -29.27
C LYS A 4 8.23 -18.27 -30.77
N PRO A 5 6.98 -18.02 -31.23
CA PRO A 5 6.68 -18.02 -32.64
C PRO A 5 7.04 -16.73 -33.40
N ALA A 6 7.51 -15.67 -32.68
CA ALA A 6 7.87 -14.42 -33.34
C ALA A 6 9.20 -14.58 -34.13
N SER A 7 9.23 -14.12 -35.37
CA SER A 7 10.39 -14.22 -36.24
C SER A 7 11.65 -13.51 -35.76
N ASN A 8 11.46 -12.52 -34.86
CA ASN A 8 12.53 -11.76 -34.21
C ASN A 8 13.00 -12.36 -32.88
N PHE A 9 12.40 -13.46 -32.41
CA PHE A 9 12.86 -14.20 -31.23
C PHE A 9 14.01 -15.12 -31.62
N THR A 10 15.22 -14.55 -31.80
CA THR A 10 16.41 -15.26 -32.18
C THR A 10 17.25 -15.66 -30.95
N PRO A 11 18.18 -16.65 -31.12
CA PRO A 11 19.13 -17.00 -30.08
C PRO A 11 19.97 -15.81 -29.59
N GLU A 12 20.35 -14.92 -30.49
CA GLU A 12 21.13 -13.71 -30.18
C GLU A 12 20.31 -12.74 -29.34
N TRP A 13 19.02 -12.53 -29.70
CA TRP A 13 18.10 -11.74 -28.91
C TRP A 13 17.92 -12.30 -27.50
N LEU A 14 17.70 -13.62 -27.42
CA LEU A 14 17.53 -14.31 -26.14
C LEU A 14 18.79 -14.18 -25.27
N THR A 15 19.97 -14.37 -25.88
CA THR A 15 21.25 -14.22 -25.15
C THR A 15 21.40 -12.80 -24.60
N THR A 16 21.14 -11.79 -25.43
CA THR A 16 21.22 -10.39 -25.00
C THR A 16 20.24 -10.09 -23.86
N PHE A 17 19.00 -10.57 -23.99
CA PHE A 17 17.98 -10.40 -22.94
C PHE A 17 18.41 -11.05 -21.62
N LEU A 18 18.81 -12.32 -21.65
CA LEU A 18 19.22 -13.06 -20.45
C LEU A 18 20.46 -12.46 -19.80
N THR A 19 21.44 -12.02 -20.62
CA THR A 19 22.64 -11.34 -20.08
C THR A 19 22.25 -10.04 -19.39
N SER A 20 21.46 -9.18 -20.05
CA SER A 20 21.01 -7.91 -19.47
C SER A 20 20.17 -8.12 -18.22
N PHE A 21 19.29 -9.14 -18.19
CA PHE A 21 18.51 -9.49 -17.03
C PHE A 21 19.41 -9.87 -15.85
N ALA A 22 20.40 -10.74 -16.06
CA ALA A 22 21.34 -11.16 -15.02
C ALA A 22 22.18 -9.98 -14.50
N GLU A 23 22.67 -9.12 -15.39
CA GLU A 23 23.44 -7.91 -15.01
C GLU A 23 22.62 -6.97 -14.15
N GLN A 24 21.34 -6.75 -14.46
CA GLN A 24 20.44 -5.91 -13.67
C GLN A 24 20.16 -6.52 -12.30
N ALA A 25 19.87 -7.82 -12.23
CA ALA A 25 19.65 -8.53 -10.98
C ALA A 25 20.91 -8.53 -10.09
N ASP A 26 22.08 -8.74 -10.67
CA ASP A 26 23.37 -8.66 -10.01
C ASP A 26 23.64 -7.25 -9.48
N PHE A 27 23.33 -6.23 -10.27
CA PHE A 27 23.48 -4.83 -9.83
C PHE A 27 22.58 -4.53 -8.63
N LEU A 28 21.31 -4.92 -8.64
CA LEU A 28 20.42 -4.72 -7.51
C LEU A 28 20.86 -5.49 -6.27
N HIS A 29 21.42 -6.69 -6.45
CA HIS A 29 21.96 -7.49 -5.35
C HIS A 29 23.18 -6.83 -4.72
N ASP A 30 24.14 -6.38 -5.54
CA ASP A 30 25.44 -5.89 -5.09
C ASP A 30 25.38 -4.42 -4.64
N TYR A 31 24.43 -3.64 -5.16
CA TYR A 31 24.26 -2.19 -4.91
C TYR A 31 22.80 -1.84 -4.61
N PRO A 32 22.19 -2.39 -3.56
CA PRO A 32 20.80 -2.06 -3.23
C PRO A 32 20.70 -0.59 -2.79
N TYR A 33 19.52 -0.04 -2.94
CA TYR A 33 19.22 1.30 -2.45
C TYR A 33 19.50 1.40 -0.95
N THR A 34 20.16 2.46 -0.51
CA THR A 34 20.69 2.55 0.85
C THR A 34 19.73 3.17 1.86
N LYS A 35 18.63 3.78 1.39
CA LYS A 35 17.62 4.37 2.27
C LYS A 35 16.44 3.41 2.38
N SER A 36 15.91 3.27 3.59
CA SER A 36 14.65 2.59 3.81
C SER A 36 13.50 3.32 3.10
N GLY A 37 12.52 2.60 2.55
CA GLY A 37 11.37 3.15 1.84
C GLY A 37 10.86 2.25 0.73
N ASN A 38 9.85 2.74 0.01
CA ASN A 38 9.19 2.01 -1.07
C ASN A 38 10.15 1.58 -2.19
N ILE A 39 11.19 2.39 -2.49
CA ILE A 39 12.18 2.05 -3.53
C ILE A 39 12.95 0.78 -3.16
N LEU A 40 13.42 0.66 -1.93
CA LEU A 40 14.15 -0.52 -1.46
C LEU A 40 13.26 -1.78 -1.48
N ILE A 41 11.99 -1.64 -1.08
CA ILE A 41 11.00 -2.73 -1.16
C ILE A 41 10.75 -3.16 -2.61
N THR A 42 10.67 -2.21 -3.55
CA THR A 42 10.53 -2.53 -4.99
C THR A 42 11.74 -3.30 -5.53
N GLN A 43 12.96 -2.95 -5.10
CA GLN A 43 14.16 -3.69 -5.46
C GLN A 43 14.18 -5.10 -4.86
N ALA A 44 13.75 -5.24 -3.61
CA ALA A 44 13.61 -6.55 -2.97
C ALA A 44 12.61 -7.44 -3.72
N ASN A 45 11.49 -6.88 -4.18
CA ASN A 45 10.53 -7.60 -5.02
C ASN A 45 11.18 -8.08 -6.32
N ALA A 46 11.88 -7.20 -7.03
CA ALA A 46 12.56 -7.56 -8.27
C ALA A 46 13.61 -8.69 -8.07
N LEU A 47 14.33 -8.66 -6.95
CA LEU A 47 15.31 -9.71 -6.61
C LEU A 47 14.63 -11.06 -6.28
N THR A 48 13.55 -11.06 -5.50
CA THR A 48 12.80 -12.28 -5.18
C THR A 48 12.17 -12.87 -6.43
N ASP A 49 11.56 -12.03 -7.28
CA ASP A 49 10.97 -12.46 -8.54
C ASP A 49 12.02 -13.04 -9.49
N ALA A 50 13.17 -12.37 -9.62
CA ALA A 50 14.29 -12.87 -10.45
C ALA A 50 14.78 -14.25 -9.98
N GLY A 51 14.97 -14.42 -8.67
CA GLY A 51 15.44 -15.68 -8.11
C GLY A 51 14.45 -16.83 -8.25
N ILE A 52 13.15 -16.55 -8.19
CA ILE A 52 12.10 -17.57 -8.33
C ILE A 52 11.81 -17.89 -9.79
N LEU A 53 11.72 -16.88 -10.66
CA LEU A 53 11.34 -17.07 -12.08
C LEU A 53 12.47 -17.59 -12.96
N MET A 54 13.71 -17.36 -12.56
CA MET A 54 14.89 -17.70 -13.35
C MET A 54 15.88 -18.55 -12.53
N PRO A 55 15.43 -19.71 -12.00
CA PRO A 55 16.25 -20.55 -11.12
C PRO A 55 17.48 -21.16 -11.80
N GLU A 56 17.53 -21.12 -13.15
CA GLU A 56 18.66 -21.63 -13.96
C GLU A 56 19.90 -20.72 -13.87
N PHE A 57 19.76 -19.47 -13.44
CA PHE A 57 20.93 -18.61 -13.26
C PHE A 57 21.75 -19.04 -12.04
N LYS A 58 23.06 -18.99 -12.18
CA LYS A 58 23.99 -19.37 -11.09
C LYS A 58 23.78 -18.57 -9.80
N ARG A 59 23.34 -17.31 -9.90
CA ARG A 59 23.10 -16.42 -8.77
C ARG A 59 21.63 -16.31 -8.36
N ALA A 60 20.72 -17.08 -8.96
CA ALA A 60 19.30 -17.00 -8.66
C ALA A 60 18.98 -17.14 -7.17
N GLN A 61 19.62 -18.08 -6.48
CA GLN A 61 19.46 -18.26 -5.04
C GLN A 61 19.98 -17.05 -4.25
N ASN A 62 21.07 -16.42 -4.67
CA ASN A 62 21.62 -15.23 -4.01
C ASN A 62 20.64 -14.04 -4.14
N TRP A 63 20.04 -13.84 -5.32
CA TRP A 63 19.03 -12.81 -5.53
C TRP A 63 17.83 -13.02 -4.64
N LEU A 64 17.31 -14.26 -4.59
CA LEU A 64 16.18 -14.64 -3.74
C LEU A 64 16.46 -14.38 -2.26
N ASP A 65 17.60 -14.82 -1.77
CA ASP A 65 18.00 -14.68 -0.37
C ASP A 65 18.20 -13.21 0.00
N LYS A 66 18.80 -12.42 -0.90
CA LYS A 66 18.99 -10.97 -0.71
C LYS A 66 17.67 -10.21 -0.69
N GLY A 67 16.75 -10.52 -1.59
CA GLY A 67 15.42 -9.93 -1.59
C GLY A 67 14.66 -10.22 -0.30
N TYR A 68 14.70 -11.46 0.18
CA TYR A 68 14.07 -11.84 1.45
C TYR A 68 14.76 -11.17 2.67
N GLU A 69 16.09 -11.09 2.67
CA GLU A 69 16.85 -10.36 3.71
C GLU A 69 16.36 -8.92 3.84
N ILE A 70 16.22 -8.21 2.70
CA ILE A 70 15.72 -6.84 2.66
C ILE A 70 14.28 -6.76 3.19
N TYR A 71 13.37 -7.61 2.72
CA TYR A 71 12.00 -7.64 3.21
C TYR A 71 11.92 -7.86 4.72
N ASN A 72 12.72 -8.79 5.25
CA ASN A 72 12.72 -9.13 6.67
C ASN A 72 13.31 -8.00 7.53
N ALA A 73 14.32 -7.29 7.04
CA ALA A 73 14.88 -6.13 7.73
C ALA A 73 13.96 -4.91 7.68
N GLU A 74 13.30 -4.71 6.54
CA GLU A 74 12.51 -3.51 6.30
C GLU A 74 11.12 -3.55 6.92
N ILE A 75 10.54 -4.71 7.23
CA ILE A 75 9.18 -4.79 7.78
C ILE A 75 9.03 -3.98 9.09
N ASP A 76 10.07 -3.94 9.92
CA ASP A 76 10.08 -3.15 11.14
C ASP A 76 10.45 -1.67 10.91
N ASN A 77 11.01 -1.35 9.74
CA ASN A 77 11.40 0.00 9.35
C ASN A 77 10.37 0.72 8.49
N GLN A 78 9.44 -0.01 7.85
CA GLN A 78 8.45 0.55 6.94
C GLN A 78 7.21 1.07 7.66
N PHE A 79 6.87 0.49 8.81
CA PHE A 79 5.64 0.79 9.52
C PHE A 79 5.92 1.26 10.95
N PHE A 80 5.14 2.23 11.41
CA PHE A 80 5.06 2.60 12.82
C PHE A 80 4.45 1.46 13.64
N SER A 81 4.60 1.51 14.95
CA SER A 81 4.06 0.49 15.86
C SER A 81 2.53 0.37 15.82
N ASP A 82 1.84 1.42 15.33
CA ASP A 82 0.39 1.47 15.11
C ASP A 82 -0.03 0.93 13.74
N GLY A 83 0.93 0.58 12.86
CA GLY A 83 0.70 0.00 11.55
C GLY A 83 0.72 0.99 10.38
N TRP A 84 0.80 2.29 10.62
CA TRP A 84 0.87 3.25 9.53
C TRP A 84 2.23 3.20 8.81
N HIS A 85 2.23 3.35 7.48
CA HIS A 85 3.47 3.41 6.71
C HIS A 85 4.19 4.74 6.92
N LYS A 86 5.50 4.69 7.12
CA LYS A 86 6.32 5.86 7.45
C LYS A 86 6.34 6.97 6.41
N GLU A 87 6.02 6.68 5.16
CA GLU A 87 5.92 7.70 4.12
C GLU A 87 4.63 8.54 4.19
N MET A 88 3.77 8.25 5.16
CA MET A 88 2.59 9.02 5.54
C MET A 88 1.54 9.20 4.43
N SER A 89 1.74 8.59 3.28
CA SER A 89 0.81 8.58 2.15
C SER A 89 0.08 7.24 2.06
N LEU A 90 -1.24 7.26 1.88
CA LEU A 90 -2.04 6.05 1.67
C LEU A 90 -1.71 5.34 0.35
N GLN A 91 -1.25 6.09 -0.65
CA GLN A 91 -0.77 5.51 -1.89
C GLN A 91 0.41 4.58 -1.61
N TYR A 92 1.46 5.11 -0.94
CA TYR A 92 2.67 4.35 -0.64
C TYR A 92 2.43 3.26 0.40
N HIS A 93 1.52 3.49 1.36
CA HIS A 93 1.08 2.45 2.30
C HIS A 93 0.52 1.23 1.55
N THR A 94 -0.39 1.45 0.60
CA THR A 94 -0.98 0.35 -0.19
C THR A 94 0.04 -0.31 -1.11
N ASP A 95 0.93 0.44 -1.73
CA ASP A 95 1.93 -0.08 -2.67
C ASP A 95 2.94 -0.97 -1.95
N VAL A 96 3.38 -0.56 -0.76
CA VAL A 96 4.28 -1.37 0.09
C VAL A 96 3.56 -2.60 0.62
N MET A 97 2.31 -2.48 1.09
CA MET A 97 1.50 -3.63 1.51
C MET A 97 1.27 -4.62 0.37
N ASP A 98 1.02 -4.14 -0.84
CA ASP A 98 0.89 -4.99 -2.03
C ASP A 98 2.20 -5.71 -2.36
N SER A 99 3.35 -5.06 -2.18
CA SER A 99 4.66 -5.70 -2.36
C SER A 99 4.88 -6.85 -1.38
N TYR A 100 4.58 -6.65 -0.10
CA TYR A 100 4.63 -7.73 0.91
C TYR A 100 3.66 -8.87 0.60
N TYR A 101 2.42 -8.53 0.25
CA TYR A 101 1.42 -9.53 -0.14
C TYR A 101 1.89 -10.35 -1.35
N ASN A 102 2.33 -9.69 -2.39
CA ASN A 102 2.76 -10.35 -3.63
C ASN A 102 3.96 -11.27 -3.37
N MET A 103 4.93 -10.82 -2.59
CA MET A 103 6.07 -11.67 -2.18
C MET A 103 5.57 -12.93 -1.46
N ILE A 104 4.72 -12.79 -0.44
CA ILE A 104 4.19 -13.93 0.32
C ILE A 104 3.43 -14.89 -0.60
N ALA A 105 2.52 -14.38 -1.43
CA ALA A 105 1.74 -15.18 -2.37
C ALA A 105 2.63 -15.90 -3.39
N PHE A 106 3.68 -15.23 -3.85
CA PHE A 106 4.62 -15.79 -4.81
C PHE A 106 5.48 -16.89 -4.21
N TYR A 107 5.93 -16.73 -2.97
CA TYR A 107 6.60 -17.81 -2.22
C TYR A 107 5.68 -19.00 -1.99
N GLN A 108 4.41 -18.77 -1.64
CA GLN A 108 3.43 -19.85 -1.43
C GLN A 108 3.16 -20.64 -2.71
N THR A 109 2.98 -19.95 -3.84
CA THR A 109 2.71 -20.60 -5.13
C THR A 109 3.91 -21.36 -5.72
N ASN A 110 5.12 -21.03 -5.27
CA ASN A 110 6.36 -21.68 -5.71
C ASN A 110 6.95 -22.66 -4.68
N ASN A 111 6.14 -23.14 -3.73
CA ASN A 111 6.52 -24.10 -2.70
C ASN A 111 7.64 -23.61 -1.75
N LEU A 112 7.75 -22.31 -1.57
CA LEU A 112 8.72 -21.64 -0.68
C LEU A 112 8.06 -21.10 0.61
N ALA A 113 6.81 -21.44 0.89
CA ALA A 113 6.05 -20.93 2.04
C ALA A 113 6.78 -21.15 3.38
N SER A 114 7.54 -22.24 3.52
CA SER A 114 8.32 -22.53 4.73
C SER A 114 9.45 -21.54 5.02
N LYS A 115 9.86 -20.75 4.05
CA LYS A 115 10.85 -19.68 4.24
C LYS A 115 10.27 -18.45 4.93
N ILE A 116 8.94 -18.27 4.95
CA ILE A 116 8.27 -17.12 5.56
C ILE A 116 7.75 -17.55 6.94
N SER A 117 8.23 -16.87 7.99
CA SER A 117 7.78 -17.18 9.34
C SER A 117 6.36 -16.65 9.60
N PRO A 118 5.57 -17.31 10.48
CA PRO A 118 4.28 -16.77 10.92
C PRO A 118 4.41 -15.37 11.55
N ASP A 119 5.48 -15.09 12.27
CA ASP A 119 5.73 -13.78 12.89
C ASP A 119 5.93 -12.68 11.84
N PHE A 120 6.56 -12.99 10.70
CA PHE A 120 6.68 -12.06 9.60
C PHE A 120 5.30 -11.64 9.07
N ILE A 121 4.41 -12.62 8.85
CA ILE A 121 3.05 -12.33 8.40
C ILE A 121 2.27 -11.56 9.47
N ALA A 122 2.42 -11.92 10.74
CA ALA A 122 1.71 -11.26 11.85
C ALA A 122 2.03 -9.76 11.95
N LYS A 123 3.23 -9.32 11.60
CA LYS A 123 3.63 -7.90 11.56
C LYS A 123 2.80 -7.07 10.56
N LEU A 124 2.24 -7.68 9.52
CA LEU A 124 1.41 -7.00 8.53
C LEU A 124 -0.06 -6.81 8.97
N ARG A 125 -0.48 -7.35 10.13
CA ARG A 125 -1.88 -7.25 10.59
C ARG A 125 -2.29 -5.81 10.87
N LYS A 126 -1.53 -5.08 11.68
CA LYS A 126 -1.81 -3.68 11.97
C LYS A 126 -1.78 -2.79 10.71
N PRO A 127 -0.78 -2.91 9.81
CA PRO A 127 -0.82 -2.23 8.52
C PRO A 127 -2.09 -2.51 7.69
N ALA A 128 -2.59 -3.74 7.68
CA ALA A 128 -3.83 -4.08 6.99
C ALA A 128 -5.07 -3.38 7.58
N GLU A 129 -5.08 -3.13 8.90
CA GLU A 129 -6.17 -2.45 9.59
C GLU A 129 -6.23 -0.94 9.30
N VAL A 130 -5.11 -0.30 8.93
CA VAL A 130 -5.06 1.14 8.65
C VAL A 130 -6.08 1.53 7.57
N LEU A 131 -6.07 0.86 6.43
CA LEU A 131 -7.02 1.14 5.34
C LEU A 131 -8.46 0.94 5.76
N MET A 132 -8.73 -0.07 6.60
CA MET A 132 -10.07 -0.36 7.11
C MET A 132 -10.62 0.85 7.88
N HIS A 133 -9.87 1.35 8.85
CA HIS A 133 -10.32 2.48 9.67
C HIS A 133 -10.46 3.79 8.91
N LEU A 134 -9.71 3.97 7.82
CA LEU A 134 -9.77 5.16 6.97
C LEU A 134 -10.87 5.10 5.90
N THR A 135 -11.53 3.95 5.75
CA THR A 135 -12.56 3.76 4.72
C THR A 135 -13.78 4.63 4.97
N TYR A 136 -14.17 5.43 3.97
CA TYR A 136 -15.36 6.27 4.02
C TYR A 136 -16.66 5.47 3.80
N PRO A 137 -17.80 5.96 4.32
CA PRO A 137 -19.11 5.30 4.22
C PRO A 137 -19.61 5.03 2.80
N ASN A 138 -19.15 5.79 1.78
CA ASN A 138 -19.51 5.52 0.38
C ASN A 138 -19.04 4.14 -0.12
N TYR A 139 -18.06 3.55 0.53
CA TYR A 139 -17.61 2.17 0.26
C TYR A 139 -18.76 1.17 0.42
N PHE A 140 -19.62 1.36 1.42
CA PHE A 140 -20.74 0.48 1.75
C PHE A 140 -22.02 0.81 0.98
N ARG A 141 -22.12 2.00 0.39
CA ARG A 141 -23.31 2.44 -0.32
C ARG A 141 -23.51 1.66 -1.60
N LYS A 142 -24.75 1.19 -1.85
CA LYS A 142 -25.12 0.60 -3.13
C LYS A 142 -24.97 1.65 -4.24
N ALA A 143 -24.18 1.33 -5.25
CA ALA A 143 -24.00 2.21 -6.41
C ALA A 143 -25.33 2.42 -7.14
N LYS A 144 -25.60 3.66 -7.52
CA LYS A 144 -26.77 3.99 -8.34
C LYS A 144 -26.48 3.76 -9.82
N ASN A 145 -25.23 4.02 -10.24
CA ASN A 145 -24.70 3.73 -11.58
C ASN A 145 -23.25 3.32 -11.43
N ASP A 146 -22.77 2.36 -12.20
CA ASP A 146 -21.45 1.73 -12.08
C ASP A 146 -20.24 2.67 -12.16
N SER A 147 -20.40 3.94 -12.54
CA SER A 147 -19.28 4.80 -12.88
C SER A 147 -18.99 5.98 -11.93
N GLN A 148 -19.91 6.38 -11.05
CA GLN A 148 -19.72 7.60 -10.26
C GLN A 148 -19.64 7.41 -8.74
N ASP A 149 -20.26 6.38 -8.18
CA ASP A 149 -20.21 6.10 -6.73
C ASP A 149 -18.97 5.30 -6.32
N GLU A 150 -18.08 4.97 -7.26
CA GLU A 150 -16.89 4.15 -7.01
C GLU A 150 -15.66 4.93 -6.58
N LYS A 151 -15.73 6.26 -6.68
CA LYS A 151 -14.56 7.13 -6.47
C LYS A 151 -14.41 7.54 -5.00
N HIS A 152 -13.15 7.61 -4.57
CA HIS A 152 -12.71 8.22 -3.31
C HIS A 152 -13.29 7.60 -2.02
N PRO A 153 -13.13 6.30 -1.77
CA PRO A 153 -13.51 5.70 -0.50
C PRO A 153 -12.48 5.92 0.62
N LEU A 154 -11.44 6.70 0.39
CA LEU A 154 -10.34 7.00 1.31
C LEU A 154 -10.01 8.49 1.31
N PRO A 155 -9.41 9.03 2.39
CA PRO A 155 -8.88 10.39 2.42
C PRO A 155 -7.69 10.57 1.48
N SER A 156 -7.36 11.84 1.22
CA SER A 156 -6.34 12.21 0.23
C SER A 156 -5.11 12.88 0.83
N PHE A 157 -4.87 12.74 2.13
CA PHE A 157 -3.71 13.36 2.79
C PHE A 157 -2.37 13.00 2.12
N ASN A 158 -1.46 13.95 2.13
CA ASN A 158 -0.11 13.85 1.59
C ASN A 158 -0.10 13.48 0.10
N ASP A 159 0.98 12.89 -0.40
CA ASP A 159 1.08 12.46 -1.80
C ASP A 159 0.15 11.26 -2.09
N SER A 160 -1.16 11.43 -1.84
CA SER A 160 -2.17 10.42 -2.13
C SER A 160 -3.02 10.82 -3.33
N TRP A 161 -3.15 9.92 -4.32
CA TRP A 161 -3.95 10.16 -5.51
C TRP A 161 -5.44 10.02 -5.23
N LYS A 162 -6.23 11.04 -5.49
CA LYS A 162 -7.69 10.97 -5.40
C LYS A 162 -8.29 9.96 -6.36
N GLU A 163 -7.77 9.88 -7.56
CA GLU A 163 -8.36 9.07 -8.64
C GLU A 163 -7.92 7.59 -8.60
N GLY A 164 -6.80 7.27 -7.93
CA GLY A 164 -6.22 5.94 -7.90
C GLY A 164 -6.94 4.93 -7.00
N LYS A 165 -7.73 5.38 -6.06
CA LYS A 165 -8.39 4.52 -5.05
C LYS A 165 -9.89 4.42 -5.32
N THR A 166 -10.27 3.52 -6.20
CA THR A 166 -11.67 3.16 -6.39
C THR A 166 -12.13 2.15 -5.34
N ARG A 167 -13.45 2.01 -5.19
CA ARG A 167 -14.06 0.97 -4.36
C ARG A 167 -13.53 -0.43 -4.69
N ASN A 168 -13.39 -0.75 -5.99
CA ASN A 168 -12.92 -2.07 -6.43
C ASN A 168 -11.45 -2.29 -6.09
N VAL A 169 -10.60 -1.28 -6.20
CA VAL A 169 -9.19 -1.36 -5.76
C VAL A 169 -9.14 -1.64 -4.25
N LEU A 170 -9.89 -0.89 -3.45
CA LEU A 170 -9.92 -1.07 -2.00
C LEU A 170 -10.48 -2.45 -1.60
N LEU A 171 -11.54 -2.92 -2.27
CA LEU A 171 -12.07 -4.27 -2.09
C LEU A 171 -10.99 -5.34 -2.38
N ASN A 172 -10.20 -5.17 -3.44
CA ASN A 172 -9.14 -6.11 -3.77
C ASN A 172 -8.04 -6.10 -2.70
N ASN A 173 -7.69 -4.94 -2.13
CA ASN A 173 -6.76 -4.88 -1.01
C ASN A 173 -7.31 -5.66 0.20
N PHE A 174 -8.58 -5.45 0.59
CA PHE A 174 -9.18 -6.21 1.70
C PHE A 174 -9.25 -7.71 1.43
N LYS A 175 -9.53 -8.14 0.20
CA LYS A 175 -9.48 -9.55 -0.17
C LYS A 175 -8.07 -10.14 -0.01
N LYS A 176 -7.04 -9.44 -0.45
CA LYS A 176 -5.64 -9.82 -0.24
C LYS A 176 -5.33 -9.95 1.27
N TYR A 177 -5.71 -8.95 2.07
CA TYR A 177 -5.46 -8.97 3.51
C TYR A 177 -6.24 -10.09 4.21
N LEU A 178 -7.46 -10.39 3.78
CA LEU A 178 -8.23 -11.52 4.32
C LEU A 178 -7.56 -12.87 4.00
N THR A 179 -6.82 -13.02 2.89
CA THR A 179 -6.04 -14.24 2.65
C THR A 179 -4.84 -14.37 3.60
N LEU A 180 -4.25 -13.27 4.03
CA LEU A 180 -3.18 -13.28 5.04
C LEU A 180 -3.72 -13.52 6.45
N PHE A 181 -4.92 -13.01 6.73
CA PHE A 181 -5.58 -13.05 8.04
C PHE A 181 -7.00 -13.63 7.95
N PRO A 182 -7.14 -14.93 7.63
CA PRO A 182 -8.45 -15.55 7.41
C PRO A 182 -9.33 -15.60 8.68
N ASP A 183 -8.74 -15.38 9.83
CA ASP A 183 -9.39 -15.27 11.13
C ASP A 183 -9.99 -13.89 11.42
N SER A 184 -9.68 -12.86 10.60
CA SER A 184 -10.18 -11.51 10.81
C SER A 184 -11.63 -11.37 10.35
N GLU A 185 -12.55 -11.37 11.32
CA GLU A 185 -13.97 -11.14 11.07
C GLU A 185 -14.26 -9.71 10.60
N GLU A 186 -13.43 -8.74 10.97
CA GLU A 186 -13.53 -7.35 10.53
C GLU A 186 -13.16 -7.21 9.03
N LEU A 187 -12.06 -7.84 8.59
CA LEU A 187 -11.72 -7.88 7.16
C LEU A 187 -12.78 -8.64 6.35
N ARG A 188 -13.40 -9.67 6.93
CA ARG A 188 -14.54 -10.38 6.33
C ARG A 188 -15.72 -9.43 6.12
N TYR A 189 -16.03 -8.61 7.13
CA TYR A 189 -17.06 -7.56 7.00
C TYR A 189 -16.72 -6.59 5.85
N MET A 190 -15.49 -6.09 5.78
CA MET A 190 -15.08 -5.17 4.72
C MET A 190 -15.20 -5.78 3.32
N THR A 191 -14.94 -7.08 3.17
CA THR A 191 -15.03 -7.75 1.85
C THR A 191 -16.47 -8.07 1.43
N THR A 192 -17.42 -8.15 2.35
CA THR A 192 -18.81 -8.58 2.06
C THR A 192 -19.82 -7.46 2.13
N ALA A 193 -19.63 -6.46 2.98
CA ALA A 193 -20.54 -5.32 3.14
C ALA A 193 -20.41 -4.26 2.03
N VAL A 194 -19.40 -4.36 1.18
CA VAL A 194 -19.15 -3.43 0.09
C VAL A 194 -20.34 -3.31 -0.86
N ASN A 195 -20.61 -2.12 -1.36
CA ASN A 195 -21.66 -1.86 -2.35
C ASN A 195 -23.08 -2.33 -1.94
N GLY A 196 -23.40 -2.25 -0.64
CA GLY A 196 -24.67 -2.73 -0.09
C GLY A 196 -24.83 -4.24 -0.09
N GLY A 197 -23.71 -4.96 -0.08
CA GLY A 197 -23.68 -6.42 0.01
C GLY A 197 -24.19 -6.96 1.34
N SER A 198 -24.50 -8.25 1.39
CA SER A 198 -24.90 -8.95 2.61
C SER A 198 -23.67 -9.13 3.50
N ALA A 199 -23.57 -8.33 4.54
CA ALA A 199 -22.44 -8.31 5.45
C ALA A 199 -22.28 -9.64 6.17
N GLN A 200 -21.07 -10.17 6.17
CA GLN A 200 -20.61 -11.30 6.99
C GLN A 200 -19.45 -10.83 7.84
N GLY A 201 -19.20 -11.51 8.95
CA GLY A 201 -18.17 -11.12 9.90
C GLY A 201 -18.67 -10.11 10.92
N VAL A 202 -17.74 -9.38 11.52
CA VAL A 202 -18.01 -8.42 12.60
C VAL A 202 -17.70 -7.00 12.11
N VAL A 203 -18.63 -6.08 12.39
CA VAL A 203 -18.40 -4.65 12.15
C VAL A 203 -17.14 -4.22 12.90
N PRO A 204 -16.18 -3.54 12.22
CA PRO A 204 -14.98 -3.06 12.90
C PRO A 204 -15.35 -2.19 14.11
N GLY A 205 -14.71 -2.46 15.24
CA GLY A 205 -14.98 -1.74 16.48
C GLY A 205 -14.58 -0.27 16.41
N ASN A 206 -15.06 0.49 17.37
CA ASN A 206 -14.68 1.84 17.77
C ASN A 206 -15.32 3.01 16.99
N ASP A 207 -15.94 3.88 17.74
CA ASP A 207 -16.34 5.23 17.32
C ASP A 207 -15.11 6.15 17.14
N MET A 208 -13.97 5.75 17.73
CA MET A 208 -12.71 6.45 17.65
C MET A 208 -11.54 5.47 17.47
N LYS A 209 -10.70 5.71 16.47
CA LYS A 209 -9.43 4.99 16.27
C LYS A 209 -8.27 5.99 16.29
N LEU A 210 -7.26 5.66 17.07
CA LEU A 210 -6.06 6.49 17.22
C LEU A 210 -4.87 5.74 16.60
N PHE A 211 -4.16 6.44 15.72
CA PHE A 211 -2.85 6.05 15.22
C PHE A 211 -1.84 7.08 15.80
N ASP A 212 -1.51 6.90 17.08
CA ASP A 212 -0.75 7.89 17.87
C ASP A 212 0.68 8.08 17.36
N GLU A 213 1.30 7.01 16.86
CA GLU A 213 2.66 7.08 16.32
C GLU A 213 2.68 7.87 15.00
N ALA A 214 1.68 7.66 14.15
CA ALA A 214 1.56 8.37 12.88
C ALA A 214 0.90 9.74 13.04
N GLY A 215 0.11 9.96 14.09
CA GLY A 215 -0.61 11.22 14.36
C GLY A 215 -1.92 11.35 13.58
N TYR A 216 -2.63 10.23 13.34
CA TYR A 216 -3.95 10.27 12.72
C TYR A 216 -5.03 9.82 13.70
N TYR A 217 -6.11 10.58 13.72
CA TYR A 217 -7.24 10.39 14.66
C TYR A 217 -8.53 10.29 13.87
N ILE A 218 -9.19 9.13 13.94
CA ILE A 218 -10.42 8.86 13.20
C ILE A 218 -11.59 8.83 14.18
N PHE A 219 -12.61 9.63 13.90
CA PHE A 219 -13.87 9.68 14.62
C PHE A 219 -14.98 9.26 13.67
N ARG A 220 -15.80 8.27 14.07
CA ARG A 220 -16.96 7.83 13.28
C ARG A 220 -18.14 7.50 14.17
N ASN A 221 -19.34 7.70 13.66
CA ASN A 221 -20.56 7.31 14.37
C ASN A 221 -21.14 5.97 13.86
N GLY A 222 -20.41 5.28 12.99
CA GLY A 222 -20.81 3.97 12.50
C GLY A 222 -20.15 3.58 11.17
N TRP A 223 -20.58 2.44 10.64
CA TRP A 223 -20.06 1.81 9.43
C TRP A 223 -21.15 1.66 8.34
N GLN A 224 -22.22 2.43 8.45
CA GLN A 224 -23.32 2.42 7.47
C GLN A 224 -23.10 3.49 6.40
N PRO A 225 -23.76 3.39 5.23
CA PRO A 225 -23.64 4.36 4.14
C PRO A 225 -23.91 5.83 4.52
N GLU A 226 -24.71 6.04 5.57
CA GLU A 226 -25.11 7.36 6.08
C GLU A 226 -24.24 7.85 7.24
N SER A 227 -23.26 7.04 7.66
CA SER A 227 -22.40 7.39 8.79
C SER A 227 -21.54 8.61 8.48
N THR A 228 -21.16 9.30 9.56
CA THR A 228 -20.21 10.42 9.53
C THR A 228 -18.84 9.92 9.94
N VAL A 229 -17.82 10.38 9.22
CA VAL A 229 -16.41 10.11 9.55
C VAL A 229 -15.64 11.41 9.47
N MET A 230 -14.88 11.72 10.53
CA MET A 230 -13.87 12.77 10.54
C MET A 230 -12.50 12.12 10.72
N ILE A 231 -11.55 12.49 9.88
CA ILE A 231 -10.16 12.08 10.00
C ILE A 231 -9.33 13.34 10.21
N PHE A 232 -8.72 13.44 11.38
CA PHE A 232 -7.86 14.56 11.74
C PHE A 232 -6.39 14.12 11.58
N SER A 233 -5.61 14.93 10.87
CA SER A 233 -4.19 14.76 10.66
C SER A 233 -3.40 15.69 11.57
N ASN A 234 -2.63 15.12 12.46
CA ASN A 234 -1.59 15.80 13.24
C ASN A 234 -0.29 15.00 13.09
N ASN A 235 0.06 14.71 11.84
CA ASN A 235 1.13 13.79 11.53
C ASN A 235 2.50 14.30 11.99
N ARG A 236 3.35 13.37 12.40
CA ARG A 236 4.71 13.67 12.89
C ARG A 236 5.72 13.84 11.76
N SER A 237 5.34 14.52 10.70
CA SER A 237 6.17 14.60 9.48
C SER A 237 7.59 15.16 9.69
N ASN A 238 7.83 15.88 10.79
CA ASN A 238 9.10 16.56 11.04
C ASN A 238 9.85 16.10 12.30
N ASP A 239 9.29 15.18 13.09
CA ASP A 239 9.82 14.85 14.43
C ASP A 239 10.33 13.39 14.54
N ILE A 240 10.71 12.81 13.43
CA ILE A 240 11.05 11.39 13.37
C ILE A 240 12.55 11.22 13.48
N SER A 241 12.96 10.20 14.25
CA SER A 241 14.37 9.86 14.42
C SER A 241 15.11 9.72 13.09
N PRO A 242 16.43 9.92 13.03
CA PRO A 242 17.22 9.76 11.80
C PRO A 242 17.03 8.42 11.09
N ALA A 243 16.60 7.37 11.83
CA ALA A 243 16.31 6.05 11.29
C ALA A 243 14.98 6.01 10.52
N MET A 244 14.06 6.91 10.82
CA MET A 244 12.77 7.06 10.16
C MET A 244 12.70 8.42 9.45
N GLN A 245 13.63 8.68 8.53
CA GLN A 245 13.59 9.92 7.76
C GLN A 245 12.28 10.02 6.99
N VAL A 246 11.57 11.11 7.26
CA VAL A 246 10.33 11.46 6.59
C VAL A 246 10.56 11.52 5.10
N SER A 247 9.71 10.85 4.36
CA SER A 247 9.80 10.80 2.92
C SER A 247 9.46 12.16 2.28
N SER A 248 9.87 12.31 1.03
CA SER A 248 9.47 13.44 0.19
C SER A 248 7.97 13.49 -0.10
N HIS A 249 7.19 12.55 0.45
CA HIS A 249 5.75 12.39 0.19
C HIS A 249 4.85 13.09 1.21
N ASN A 250 5.44 13.70 2.24
CA ASN A 250 4.70 14.55 3.15
C ASN A 250 4.34 15.90 2.53
N GLN A 251 3.15 16.36 2.87
CA GLN A 251 2.62 17.68 2.55
C GLN A 251 2.23 18.40 3.84
N PRO A 252 1.88 19.69 3.80
CA PRO A 252 1.56 20.47 5.00
C PRO A 252 0.15 20.19 5.53
N ASP A 253 -0.24 18.93 5.65
CA ASP A 253 -1.55 18.46 6.13
C ASP A 253 -1.60 18.36 7.65
N ASN A 254 -0.63 18.93 8.35
CA ASN A 254 -0.58 18.86 9.81
C ASN A 254 -1.53 19.87 10.42
N GLY A 255 -2.42 19.41 11.28
CA GLY A 255 -3.47 20.23 11.88
C GLY A 255 -4.73 20.34 11.01
N THR A 256 -4.84 19.56 9.95
CA THR A 256 -5.97 19.54 9.02
C THR A 256 -6.93 18.39 9.28
N PHE A 257 -8.09 18.40 8.64
CA PHE A 257 -9.02 17.28 8.74
C PHE A 257 -9.84 17.10 7.46
N GLU A 258 -10.25 15.88 7.19
CA GLU A 258 -11.30 15.57 6.23
C GLU A 258 -12.58 15.16 6.95
N LEU A 259 -13.74 15.64 6.46
CA LEU A 259 -15.04 15.39 7.07
C LEU A 259 -16.02 14.82 6.05
N TYR A 260 -16.43 13.57 6.25
CA TYR A 260 -17.42 12.89 5.43
C TYR A 260 -18.78 12.85 6.17
N ILE A 261 -19.82 13.45 5.57
CA ILE A 261 -21.20 13.50 6.10
C ILE A 261 -22.20 13.28 4.98
N ASN A 262 -23.24 12.49 5.22
CA ASN A 262 -24.36 12.30 4.29
C ASN A 262 -23.93 11.99 2.84
N GLY A 263 -22.91 11.18 2.68
CA GLY A 263 -22.45 10.76 1.36
C GLY A 263 -21.51 11.73 0.65
N ARG A 264 -20.99 12.75 1.34
CA ARG A 264 -20.08 13.75 0.77
C ARG A 264 -18.89 14.00 1.68
N ASN A 265 -17.70 14.13 1.09
CA ASN A 265 -16.56 14.74 1.75
C ASN A 265 -16.69 16.26 1.63
N PHE A 266 -16.83 16.94 2.77
CA PHE A 266 -17.03 18.39 2.84
C PHE A 266 -15.72 19.18 2.80
N PHE A 267 -14.66 18.60 3.31
CA PHE A 267 -13.34 19.21 3.36
C PHE A 267 -12.30 18.20 2.84
N PRO A 268 -12.37 17.86 1.52
CA PRO A 268 -11.38 16.95 0.96
C PRO A 268 -10.02 17.64 0.86
N ASP A 269 -8.97 16.97 1.27
CA ASP A 269 -7.61 17.42 0.99
C ASP A 269 -7.34 17.42 -0.52
N SER A 270 -6.44 18.28 -0.98
CA SER A 270 -6.09 18.39 -2.39
C SER A 270 -5.31 17.18 -2.90
N GLY A 271 -4.62 16.47 -2.01
CA GLY A 271 -3.76 15.35 -2.36
C GLY A 271 -2.62 15.76 -3.29
N VAL A 272 -2.16 14.82 -4.10
CA VAL A 272 -1.15 15.07 -5.13
C VAL A 272 -1.79 15.17 -6.52
N ALA A 273 -1.42 16.18 -7.29
CA ALA A 273 -1.87 16.36 -8.68
C ALA A 273 -0.84 15.87 -9.70
N ALA A 274 0.45 15.97 -9.39
CA ALA A 274 1.54 15.57 -10.29
C ALA A 274 2.82 15.29 -9.52
N TYR A 275 3.63 14.37 -10.04
CA TYR A 275 5.01 14.13 -9.56
C TYR A 275 6.07 14.81 -10.44
N SER A 276 5.70 15.27 -11.62
CA SER A 276 6.54 15.99 -12.55
C SER A 276 5.91 17.35 -12.88
N GLY A 277 6.74 18.34 -13.23
CA GLY A 277 6.30 19.71 -13.46
C GLY A 277 6.41 20.52 -12.17
N ASP A 278 7.58 21.10 -11.94
CA ASP A 278 7.96 21.74 -10.67
C ASP A 278 6.95 22.79 -10.19
N ASP A 279 6.36 23.57 -11.08
CA ASP A 279 5.40 24.62 -10.74
C ASP A 279 4.08 24.04 -10.20
N ILE A 280 3.53 23.02 -10.85
CA ILE A 280 2.25 22.40 -10.43
C ILE A 280 2.44 21.66 -9.11
N ARG A 281 3.49 20.86 -9.02
CA ARG A 281 3.80 20.11 -7.78
C ARG A 281 4.06 21.09 -6.63
N THR A 282 4.86 22.11 -6.83
CA THR A 282 5.18 23.14 -5.83
C THR A 282 3.92 23.87 -5.38
N TRP A 283 3.04 24.21 -6.33
CA TRP A 283 1.78 24.88 -6.03
C TRP A 283 0.87 24.00 -5.13
N PHE A 284 0.69 22.71 -5.48
CA PHE A 284 -0.14 21.79 -4.68
C PHE A 284 0.46 21.49 -3.31
N ARG A 285 1.77 21.64 -3.11
CA ARG A 285 2.44 21.45 -1.83
C ARG A 285 2.48 22.72 -0.96
N GLY A 286 1.86 23.79 -1.40
CA GLY A 286 1.73 25.00 -0.60
C GLY A 286 0.74 24.83 0.54
N SER A 287 1.07 25.30 1.74
CA SER A 287 0.21 25.18 2.93
C SER A 287 -1.17 25.82 2.79
N ASP A 288 -1.31 26.78 1.86
CA ASP A 288 -2.57 27.43 1.53
C ASP A 288 -3.47 26.59 0.57
N LYS A 289 -3.04 25.39 0.19
CA LYS A 289 -3.78 24.47 -0.67
C LYS A 289 -4.36 23.27 0.10
N HIS A 290 -3.99 23.13 1.36
CA HIS A 290 -4.47 22.07 2.25
C HIS A 290 -5.47 22.64 3.27
N ASN A 291 -6.33 21.78 3.79
CA ASN A 291 -7.45 22.18 4.70
C ASN A 291 -6.98 22.80 6.01
#